data_3ba50c710ad509b567ab62bee36b96a9
#
_entry.id   3ba50c710ad509b567ab62bee36b96a9
#
_cell.length_a   1.000
_cell.length_b   1.000
_cell.length_c   1.000
_cell.angle_alpha   90.00
_cell.angle_beta   90.00
_cell.angle_gamma   90.00
#
_symmetry.space_group_name_H-M   'P 1'
#
loop_
_entity.id
_entity.type
_entity.pdbx_description
1 polymer ?
#
loop_
_entity_poly.entity_id
_entity_poly.type
_entity_poly.pdbx_seq_one_letter_code
_entity_poly.pdbx_strand_id
1 'polypeptide(L)'
;LHDMMKINKGHILNVASISGFMPGPLMSTYYSTKSYIVRLTQSIYEELKKAKSNVKISVLCPGPVDTNFNNVAKVKFNLRQKNSMEVANYAIKKMFKNKLIIIPGLTIKISRIGAKIIPDKIMAKICYKMQERKR
;
A
#
# COMPACT_ATOMS: atom_id res chain seq x y z
N LEU A 1 -6.96 11.93 13.56
CA LEU A 1 -8.32 11.58 13.19
C LEU A 1 -9.34 12.32 14.07
N HIS A 2 -9.22 12.20 15.40
CA HIS A 2 -10.17 12.80 16.35
C HIS A 2 -10.43 14.29 16.11
N ASP A 3 -9.38 15.09 15.97
CA ASP A 3 -9.52 16.55 15.75
C ASP A 3 -10.14 16.89 14.39
N MET A 4 -9.82 16.10 13.35
CA MET A 4 -10.49 16.23 12.06
C MET A 4 -11.99 15.91 12.14
N MET A 5 -12.36 14.92 12.97
CA MET A 5 -13.78 14.58 13.17
C MET A 5 -14.53 15.69 13.92
N LYS A 6 -13.92 16.36 14.91
CA LYS A 6 -14.52 17.50 15.60
C LYS A 6 -14.91 18.65 14.66
N ILE A 7 -14.01 18.97 13.71
CA ILE A 7 -14.26 20.01 12.70
C ILE A 7 -14.94 19.46 11.44
N ASN A 8 -15.21 18.14 11.40
CA ASN A 8 -15.82 17.41 10.30
C ASN A 8 -15.17 17.68 8.92
N LYS A 9 -13.84 17.84 8.90
CA LYS A 9 -13.07 18.16 7.69
C LYS A 9 -11.64 17.60 7.80
N GLY A 10 -11.14 17.00 6.72
CA GLY A 10 -9.76 16.56 6.62
C GLY A 10 -9.57 15.41 5.62
N HIS A 11 -8.31 15.22 5.24
CA HIS A 11 -7.86 14.08 4.43
C HIS A 11 -6.66 13.42 5.10
N ILE A 12 -6.70 12.10 5.23
CA ILE A 12 -5.60 11.28 5.73
C ILE A 12 -5.10 10.41 4.58
N LEU A 13 -3.80 10.43 4.33
CA LEU A 13 -3.14 9.53 3.38
C LEU A 13 -2.13 8.66 4.12
N ASN A 14 -2.47 7.42 4.35
CA ASN A 14 -1.53 6.42 4.87
C ASN A 14 -0.66 5.85 3.75
N VAL A 15 0.61 5.59 4.04
CA VAL A 15 1.55 5.03 3.07
C VAL A 15 1.89 3.59 3.44
N ALA A 16 1.32 2.66 2.69
CA ALA A 16 1.60 1.23 2.78
C ALA A 16 2.54 0.77 1.65
N SER A 17 2.22 -0.34 1.01
CA SER A 17 2.91 -0.94 -0.14
C SER A 17 2.00 -2.00 -0.78
N ILE A 18 2.32 -2.41 -2.00
CA ILE A 18 1.73 -3.61 -2.62
C ILE A 18 1.99 -4.87 -1.77
N SER A 19 3.10 -4.90 -1.02
CA SER A 19 3.43 -5.97 -0.07
C SER A 19 2.38 -6.18 1.02
N GLY A 20 1.56 -5.18 1.31
CA GLY A 20 0.45 -5.29 2.27
C GLY A 20 -0.71 -6.19 1.82
N PHE A 21 -0.66 -6.77 0.63
CA PHE A 21 -1.69 -7.66 0.09
C PHE A 21 -1.25 -9.14 -0.03
N MET A 22 -0.03 -9.47 0.38
CA MET A 22 0.53 -10.81 0.20
C MET A 22 1.47 -11.18 1.36
N PRO A 23 1.74 -12.48 1.62
CA PRO A 23 2.76 -12.90 2.58
C PRO A 23 4.16 -12.53 2.08
N GLY A 24 5.08 -12.23 3.00
CA GLY A 24 6.44 -11.79 2.68
C GLY A 24 7.54 -12.57 3.37
N PRO A 25 7.80 -13.85 3.03
CA PRO A 25 8.96 -14.57 3.53
C PRO A 25 10.25 -13.78 3.31
N LEU A 26 11.21 -13.89 4.22
CA LEU A 26 12.48 -13.13 4.26
C LEU A 26 12.34 -11.62 4.52
N MET A 27 11.11 -11.09 4.51
CA MET A 27 10.76 -9.71 4.86
C MET A 27 9.43 -9.66 5.65
N SER A 28 9.17 -10.66 6.49
CA SER A 28 7.88 -10.87 7.17
C SER A 28 7.40 -9.66 7.95
N THR A 29 8.25 -9.05 8.77
CA THR A 29 7.90 -7.85 9.54
C THR A 29 7.45 -6.70 8.63
N TYR A 30 8.20 -6.42 7.55
CA TYR A 30 7.82 -5.36 6.61
C TYR A 30 6.45 -5.61 5.99
N TYR A 31 6.21 -6.82 5.45
CA TYR A 31 4.94 -7.17 4.83
C TYR A 31 3.78 -7.11 5.83
N SER A 32 3.99 -7.59 7.05
CA SER A 32 2.98 -7.55 8.12
C SER A 32 2.62 -6.13 8.52
N THR A 33 3.61 -5.25 8.70
CA THR A 33 3.36 -3.83 9.02
C THR A 33 2.60 -3.13 7.90
N LYS A 34 2.91 -3.42 6.62
CA LYS A 34 2.20 -2.84 5.48
C LYS A 34 0.79 -3.39 5.33
N SER A 35 0.56 -4.67 5.66
CA SER A 35 -0.77 -5.27 5.73
C SER A 35 -1.62 -4.62 6.84
N TYR A 36 -1.03 -4.43 8.02
CA TYR A 36 -1.69 -3.70 9.12
C TYR A 36 -2.19 -2.32 8.66
N ILE A 37 -1.34 -1.51 8.03
CA ILE A 37 -1.71 -0.17 7.55
C ILE A 37 -2.87 -0.23 6.54
N VAL A 38 -2.84 -1.20 5.62
CA VAL A 38 -3.92 -1.39 4.64
C VAL A 38 -5.24 -1.70 5.34
N ARG A 39 -5.25 -2.68 6.26
CA ARG A 39 -6.46 -3.11 6.97
C ARG A 39 -7.00 -2.03 7.90
N LEU A 40 -6.12 -1.38 8.67
CA LEU A 40 -6.49 -0.25 9.52
C LEU A 40 -7.18 0.85 8.71
N THR A 41 -6.61 1.23 7.56
CA THR A 41 -7.21 2.27 6.71
C THR A 41 -8.57 1.86 6.17
N GLN A 42 -8.75 0.60 5.78
CA GLN A 42 -10.02 0.08 5.31
C GLN A 42 -11.10 0.10 6.40
N SER A 43 -10.73 -0.26 7.63
CA SER A 43 -11.64 -0.26 8.79
C SER A 43 -12.09 1.15 9.13
N ILE A 44 -11.13 2.09 9.28
CA ILE A 44 -11.44 3.49 9.56
C ILE A 44 -12.30 4.12 8.45
N TYR A 45 -12.09 3.74 7.19
CA TYR A 45 -12.92 4.22 6.08
C TYR A 45 -14.39 3.87 6.27
N GLU A 46 -14.71 2.63 6.66
CA GLU A 46 -16.10 2.21 6.90
C GLU A 46 -16.68 2.86 8.17
N GLU A 47 -15.87 3.03 9.22
CA GLU A 47 -16.26 3.76 10.43
C GLU A 47 -16.65 5.21 10.12
N LEU A 48 -15.81 5.93 9.37
CA LEU A 48 -16.10 7.30 8.94
C LEU A 48 -17.35 7.39 8.08
N LYS A 49 -17.56 6.43 7.19
CA LYS A 49 -18.76 6.34 6.35
C LYS A 49 -20.01 6.12 7.19
N LYS A 50 -19.96 5.21 8.15
CA LYS A 50 -21.06 4.93 9.11
C LYS A 50 -21.38 6.17 9.95
N ALA A 51 -20.36 6.89 10.41
CA ALA A 51 -20.50 8.15 11.16
C ALA A 51 -20.94 9.33 10.28
N LYS A 52 -21.16 9.14 8.99
CA LYS A 52 -21.49 10.21 8.01
C LYS A 52 -20.50 11.39 8.06
N SER A 53 -19.23 11.11 8.39
CA SER A 53 -18.17 12.11 8.48
C SER A 53 -17.71 12.58 7.11
N ASN A 54 -17.40 13.89 7.01
CA ASN A 54 -16.75 14.45 5.82
C ASN A 54 -15.23 14.21 5.80
N VAL A 55 -14.64 13.71 6.86
CA VAL A 55 -13.22 13.29 6.88
C VAL A 55 -13.02 12.14 5.89
N LYS A 56 -11.96 12.23 5.09
CA LYS A 56 -11.62 11.21 4.09
C LYS A 56 -10.30 10.55 4.45
N ILE A 57 -10.20 9.26 4.17
CA ILE A 57 -8.98 8.48 4.38
C ILE A 57 -8.65 7.66 3.14
N SER A 58 -7.37 7.59 2.84
CA SER A 58 -6.82 6.84 1.70
C SER A 58 -5.59 6.07 2.12
N VAL A 59 -5.27 4.98 1.42
CA VAL A 59 -3.99 4.28 1.55
C VAL A 59 -3.28 4.20 0.20
N LEU A 60 -2.04 4.66 0.15
CA LEU A 60 -1.16 4.52 -0.98
C LEU A 60 -0.42 3.17 -0.88
N CYS A 61 -0.55 2.35 -1.91
CA CYS A 61 0.09 1.04 -2.01
C CYS A 61 0.96 0.98 -3.28
N PRO A 62 2.15 1.58 -3.27
CA PRO A 62 3.03 1.58 -4.42
C PRO A 62 3.72 0.22 -4.59
N GLY A 63 4.18 -0.05 -5.82
CA GLY A 63 5.24 -1.00 -6.11
C GLY A 63 6.62 -0.38 -5.78
N PRO A 64 7.70 -0.88 -6.41
CA PRO A 64 9.04 -0.31 -6.24
C PRO A 64 9.09 1.17 -6.66
N VAL A 65 9.60 2.00 -5.78
CA VAL A 65 9.79 3.44 -5.99
C VAL A 65 11.27 3.74 -5.80
N ASP A 66 11.81 4.61 -6.65
CA ASP A 66 13.18 5.08 -6.54
C ASP A 66 13.31 5.99 -5.32
N THR A 67 13.86 5.43 -4.25
CA THR A 67 14.08 6.07 -2.95
C THR A 67 15.25 5.39 -2.24
N ASN A 68 15.72 5.98 -1.16
CA ASN A 68 16.76 5.37 -0.33
C ASN A 68 16.33 4.07 0.40
N PHE A 69 15.06 3.67 0.30
CA PHE A 69 14.55 2.44 0.92
C PHE A 69 15.33 1.20 0.49
N ASN A 70 15.73 1.12 -0.78
CA ASN A 70 16.46 -0.03 -1.31
C ASN A 70 17.80 -0.25 -0.60
N ASN A 71 18.51 0.84 -0.30
CA ASN A 71 19.78 0.82 0.41
C ASN A 71 19.58 0.40 1.87
N VAL A 72 18.57 0.97 2.54
CA VAL A 72 18.26 0.67 3.95
C VAL A 72 17.77 -0.76 4.13
N ALA A 73 16.91 -1.23 3.24
CA ALA A 73 16.36 -2.58 3.28
C ALA A 73 17.28 -3.65 2.67
N LYS A 74 18.42 -3.24 2.09
CA LYS A 74 19.39 -4.11 1.40
C LYS A 74 18.72 -5.00 0.34
N VAL A 75 17.78 -4.45 -0.43
CA VAL A 75 17.05 -5.18 -1.47
C VAL A 75 17.31 -4.58 -2.85
N LYS A 76 17.44 -5.44 -3.86
CA LYS A 76 17.51 -5.05 -5.26
C LYS A 76 16.18 -5.38 -5.95
N PHE A 77 15.62 -4.43 -6.68
CA PHE A 77 14.39 -4.67 -7.45
C PHE A 77 14.72 -4.84 -8.94
N ASN A 78 14.29 -5.96 -9.51
CA ASN A 78 14.39 -6.21 -10.95
C ASN A 78 13.26 -5.54 -11.75
N LEU A 79 12.28 -4.96 -11.06
CA LEU A 79 11.20 -4.19 -11.69
C LEU A 79 11.61 -2.73 -11.85
N ARG A 80 11.19 -2.12 -12.96
CA ARG A 80 11.39 -0.69 -13.17
C ARG A 80 10.77 0.08 -12.01
N GLN A 81 11.62 0.81 -11.30
CA GLN A 81 11.21 1.68 -10.21
C GLN A 81 10.52 2.92 -10.78
N LYS A 82 9.51 3.41 -10.08
CA LYS A 82 8.85 4.67 -10.42
C LYS A 82 9.54 5.83 -9.73
N ASN A 83 9.53 6.97 -10.40
CA ASN A 83 9.99 8.22 -9.80
C ASN A 83 9.11 8.56 -8.58
N SER A 84 9.74 8.97 -7.47
CA SER A 84 9.05 9.25 -6.21
C SER A 84 8.08 10.43 -6.32
N MET A 85 8.44 11.47 -7.07
CA MET A 85 7.59 12.64 -7.30
C MET A 85 6.33 12.28 -8.11
N GLU A 86 6.48 11.45 -9.15
CA GLU A 86 5.33 10.97 -9.93
C GLU A 86 4.35 10.17 -9.06
N VAL A 87 4.89 9.32 -8.18
CA VAL A 87 4.08 8.52 -7.25
C VAL A 87 3.35 9.42 -6.26
N ALA A 88 4.03 10.42 -5.70
CA ALA A 88 3.45 11.39 -4.77
C ALA A 88 2.32 12.21 -5.43
N ASN A 89 2.57 12.78 -6.60
CA ASN A 89 1.59 13.55 -7.35
C ASN A 89 0.35 12.70 -7.72
N TYR A 90 0.58 11.46 -8.16
CA TYR A 90 -0.51 10.52 -8.43
C TYR A 90 -1.33 10.21 -7.17
N ALA A 91 -0.66 10.00 -6.04
CA ALA A 91 -1.30 9.70 -4.77
C ALA A 91 -2.18 10.85 -4.29
N ILE A 92 -1.66 12.08 -4.27
CA ILE A 92 -2.40 13.30 -3.88
C ILE A 92 -3.62 13.51 -4.79
N LYS A 93 -3.43 13.42 -6.11
CA LYS A 93 -4.55 13.54 -7.08
C LYS A 93 -5.65 12.51 -6.85
N LYS A 94 -5.29 11.27 -6.49
CA LYS A 94 -6.28 10.21 -6.21
C LYS A 94 -6.91 10.32 -4.83
N MET A 95 -6.17 10.79 -3.82
CA MET A 95 -6.67 11.10 -2.49
C MET A 95 -7.80 12.14 -2.57
N PHE A 96 -7.60 13.26 -3.27
CA PHE A 96 -8.63 14.29 -3.45
C PHE A 96 -9.81 13.83 -4.33
N LYS A 97 -9.69 12.71 -5.03
CA LYS A 97 -10.79 12.00 -5.68
C LYS A 97 -11.44 10.94 -4.78
N ASN A 98 -11.18 10.98 -3.49
CA ASN A 98 -11.71 10.07 -2.46
C ASN A 98 -11.48 8.58 -2.77
N LYS A 99 -10.36 8.23 -3.41
CA LYS A 99 -10.00 6.82 -3.65
C LYS A 99 -9.43 6.21 -2.38
N LEU A 100 -10.11 5.20 -1.84
CA LEU A 100 -9.65 4.48 -0.64
C LEU A 100 -8.30 3.83 -0.86
N ILE A 101 -8.14 3.02 -1.91
CA ILE A 101 -6.88 2.33 -2.21
C ILE A 101 -6.28 2.91 -3.49
N ILE A 102 -5.07 3.46 -3.35
CA ILE A 102 -4.34 4.12 -4.42
C ILE A 102 -3.14 3.28 -4.82
N ILE A 103 -3.14 2.76 -6.05
CA ILE A 103 -2.06 1.91 -6.57
C ILE A 103 -1.52 2.55 -7.86
N PRO A 104 -0.30 3.10 -7.84
CA PRO A 104 0.34 3.66 -9.03
C PRO A 104 0.83 2.55 -9.97
N GLY A 105 0.31 2.53 -11.20
CA GLY A 105 0.72 1.60 -12.27
C GLY A 105 -0.21 0.40 -12.46
N LEU A 106 -0.40 0.03 -13.72
CA LEU A 106 -1.33 -1.02 -14.10
C LEU A 106 -0.82 -2.41 -13.69
N THR A 107 0.45 -2.70 -13.88
CA THR A 107 1.09 -3.97 -13.49
C THR A 107 0.92 -4.26 -12.00
N ILE A 108 1.08 -3.24 -11.15
CA ILE A 108 0.92 -3.37 -9.70
C ILE A 108 -0.56 -3.58 -9.31
N LYS A 109 -1.49 -2.99 -10.05
CA LYS A 109 -2.93 -3.27 -9.85
C LYS A 109 -3.27 -4.73 -10.16
N ILE A 110 -2.72 -5.27 -11.26
CA ILE A 110 -2.89 -6.68 -11.64
C ILE A 110 -2.28 -7.60 -10.58
N SER A 111 -1.10 -7.30 -10.08
CA SER A 111 -0.46 -8.07 -8.98
C SER A 111 -1.35 -8.14 -7.73
N ARG A 112 -2.05 -7.06 -7.39
CA ARG A 112 -3.02 -7.08 -6.29
C ARG A 112 -4.20 -8.02 -6.56
N ILE A 113 -4.70 -8.08 -7.79
CA ILE A 113 -5.79 -8.99 -8.16
C ILE A 113 -5.30 -10.44 -8.02
N GLY A 114 -4.11 -10.74 -8.55
CA GLY A 114 -3.48 -12.06 -8.39
C GLY A 114 -3.33 -12.46 -6.92
N ALA A 115 -2.89 -11.52 -6.07
CA ALA A 115 -2.75 -11.77 -4.62
C ALA A 115 -4.07 -12.08 -3.90
N LYS A 116 -5.23 -11.77 -4.48
CA LYS A 116 -6.55 -12.12 -3.93
C LYS A 116 -7.06 -13.49 -4.38
N ILE A 117 -6.59 -13.96 -5.51
CA ILE A 117 -7.10 -15.19 -6.15
C ILE A 117 -6.20 -16.39 -5.82
N ILE A 118 -4.91 -16.17 -5.74
CA ILE A 118 -3.93 -17.23 -5.49
C ILE A 118 -3.99 -17.65 -4.00
N PRO A 119 -4.11 -18.95 -3.68
CA PRO A 119 -4.08 -19.43 -2.31
C PRO A 119 -2.79 -19.02 -1.58
N ASP A 120 -2.92 -18.67 -0.30
CA ASP A 120 -1.81 -18.11 0.51
C ASP A 120 -0.54 -18.98 0.52
N LYS A 121 -0.68 -20.30 0.57
CA LYS A 121 0.45 -21.24 0.52
C LYS A 121 1.25 -21.13 -0.78
N ILE A 122 0.56 -20.95 -1.91
CA ILE A 122 1.18 -20.79 -3.23
C ILE A 122 1.79 -19.40 -3.32
N MET A 123 1.06 -18.38 -2.89
CA MET A 123 1.56 -17.00 -2.88
C MET A 123 2.82 -16.88 -2.01
N ALA A 124 2.88 -17.52 -0.85
CA ALA A 124 4.06 -17.53 0.00
C ALA A 124 5.30 -18.13 -0.71
N LYS A 125 5.12 -19.22 -1.46
CA LYS A 125 6.20 -19.83 -2.27
C LYS A 125 6.69 -18.89 -3.38
N ILE A 126 5.77 -18.23 -4.07
CA ILE A 126 6.09 -17.24 -5.12
C ILE A 126 6.86 -16.08 -4.51
N CYS A 127 6.37 -15.52 -3.41
CA CYS A 127 7.01 -14.42 -2.71
C CYS A 127 8.40 -14.80 -2.17
N TYR A 128 8.57 -16.02 -1.65
CA TYR A 128 9.88 -16.52 -1.23
C TYR A 128 10.89 -16.46 -2.38
N LYS A 129 10.58 -17.08 -3.52
CA LYS A 129 11.45 -17.07 -4.70
C LYS A 129 11.75 -15.66 -5.21
N MET A 130 10.78 -14.74 -5.13
CA MET A 130 10.98 -13.34 -5.51
C MET A 130 11.93 -12.61 -4.57
N GLN A 131 11.86 -12.86 -3.27
CA GLN A 131 12.71 -12.20 -2.27
C GLN A 131 14.13 -12.81 -2.25
N GLU A 132 14.26 -14.11 -2.41
CA GLU A 132 15.55 -14.79 -2.50
C GLU A 132 16.43 -14.23 -3.63
N ARG A 133 15.83 -13.92 -4.78
CA ARG A 133 16.53 -13.31 -5.93
C ARG A 133 16.93 -11.85 -5.72
N LYS A 134 16.48 -11.20 -4.65
CA LYS A 134 16.75 -9.78 -4.34
C LYS A 134 17.87 -9.60 -3.31
N ARG A 135 18.29 -10.67 -2.66
CA ARG A 135 19.43 -10.74 -1.74
C ARG A 135 20.71 -10.97 -2.53
#